data_87a7817d1f08836ddba6f7e46025c316
#
_entry.id   87a7817d1f08836ddba6f7e46025c316
#
_cell.length_a   1.000
_cell.length_b   1.000
_cell.length_c   1.000
_cell.angle_alpha   90.00
_cell.angle_beta   90.00
_cell.angle_gamma   90.00
#
_symmetry.space_group_name_H-M   'P 1'
#
loop_
_entity.id
_entity.type
_entity.pdbx_description
1 polymer ?
#
loop_
_entity_poly.entity_id
_entity_poly.type
_entity_poly.pdbx_seq_one_letter_code
_entity_poly.pdbx_strand_id
1 'polypeptide(L)'
;MDRTRDNAATTEVQAAEIVREYGPFSDAPNVHGVTFDGTHVWFAAGDALRAFDPSSGRAVRSIEVACDAGTAFDGRYFYQLAGDRIQKVDPATGAVVATLPAPGKGHDSGMTWAEGTLWVGQYRDRKIHQIDPQTGAILRTIESNRFVTGVTWVDGELWHGTWEGNQSDIRHIDPESGKVLTRLTMPEGVGVSGLESDGADLFYAGGGSTGKVSAVRRPKRMR
;
A
#
# COMPACT_ATOMS: atom_id res chain seq x y z
N MET A 1 -38.02 28.73 -2.34
CA MET A 1 -36.69 28.70 -3.01
C MET A 1 -35.66 28.26 -2.00
N ASP A 2 -35.49 26.97 -1.92
CA ASP A 2 -34.55 26.33 -0.97
C ASP A 2 -33.22 26.15 -1.73
N ARG A 3 -32.20 26.91 -1.34
CA ARG A 3 -30.85 26.78 -1.88
C ARG A 3 -30.16 25.75 -1.02
N THR A 4 -30.29 24.47 -1.37
CA THR A 4 -29.37 23.44 -0.92
C THR A 4 -27.96 23.85 -1.35
N ARG A 5 -27.17 24.35 -0.41
CA ARG A 5 -25.73 24.55 -0.60
C ARG A 5 -25.13 23.17 -0.70
N ASP A 6 -24.82 22.78 -1.92
CA ASP A 6 -23.88 21.67 -2.19
C ASP A 6 -22.56 22.05 -1.53
N ASN A 7 -22.36 21.53 -0.32
CA ASN A 7 -21.10 21.67 0.40
C ASN A 7 -20.14 20.62 -0.17
N ALA A 8 -19.66 20.85 -1.39
CA ALA A 8 -18.61 20.04 -1.99
C ALA A 8 -17.39 20.19 -1.08
N ALA A 9 -17.18 19.21 -0.20
CA ALA A 9 -16.01 19.17 0.67
C ALA A 9 -14.77 19.27 -0.23
N THR A 10 -14.02 20.35 -0.06
CA THR A 10 -12.80 20.62 -0.82
C THR A 10 -11.72 19.63 -0.41
N THR A 11 -11.03 19.00 -1.36
CA THR A 11 -9.88 18.13 -1.08
C THR A 11 -8.81 18.94 -0.36
N GLU A 12 -8.41 18.51 0.83
CA GLU A 12 -7.28 19.09 1.54
C GLU A 12 -5.96 18.68 0.87
N VAL A 13 -5.11 19.63 0.54
CA VAL A 13 -3.83 19.38 -0.13
C VAL A 13 -2.68 19.85 0.75
N GLN A 14 -1.76 18.94 1.04
CA GLN A 14 -0.57 19.20 1.85
C GLN A 14 0.67 18.67 1.13
N ALA A 15 1.86 19.24 1.40
CA ALA A 15 3.11 18.61 1.03
C ALA A 15 3.38 17.41 1.94
N ALA A 16 3.85 16.30 1.39
CA ALA A 16 4.26 15.15 2.17
C ALA A 16 5.54 15.47 2.95
N GLU A 17 5.55 15.17 4.25
CA GLU A 17 6.74 15.29 5.10
C GLU A 17 7.43 13.93 5.17
N ILE A 18 8.55 13.76 4.46
CA ILE A 18 9.42 12.60 4.59
C ILE A 18 10.29 12.81 5.83
N VAL A 19 10.07 11.99 6.86
CA VAL A 19 10.81 12.11 8.13
C VAL A 19 12.07 11.25 8.15
N ARG A 20 12.10 10.19 7.31
CA ARG A 20 13.26 9.31 7.16
C ARG A 20 13.21 8.53 5.85
N GLU A 21 14.39 8.23 5.30
CA GLU A 21 14.56 7.28 4.20
C GLU A 21 15.39 6.07 4.65
N TYR A 22 15.06 4.90 4.13
CA TYR A 22 15.78 3.64 4.33
C TYR A 22 16.27 3.12 2.98
N GLY A 23 17.44 2.54 2.97
CA GLY A 23 18.09 2.07 1.73
C GLY A 23 18.96 3.16 1.08
N PRO A 24 19.32 3.05 -0.23
CA PRO A 24 18.92 1.95 -1.09
C PRO A 24 19.43 0.61 -0.57
N PHE A 25 18.59 -0.43 -0.69
CA PHE A 25 18.97 -1.78 -0.26
C PHE A 25 19.80 -2.44 -1.38
N SER A 26 21.04 -2.84 -1.06
CA SER A 26 22.02 -3.32 -2.04
C SER A 26 21.61 -4.59 -2.78
N ASP A 27 20.78 -5.40 -2.16
CA ASP A 27 20.28 -6.67 -2.66
C ASP A 27 18.81 -6.62 -3.12
N ALA A 28 18.23 -5.39 -3.17
CA ALA A 28 16.87 -5.12 -3.62
C ALA A 28 16.80 -3.83 -4.43
N PRO A 29 17.18 -3.86 -5.72
CA PRO A 29 17.19 -2.67 -6.57
C PRO A 29 15.80 -2.07 -6.79
N ASN A 30 14.75 -2.87 -6.56
CA ASN A 30 13.35 -2.43 -6.63
C ASN A 30 12.63 -2.75 -5.32
N VAL A 31 11.82 -1.80 -4.85
CA VAL A 31 10.87 -1.98 -3.76
C VAL A 31 9.46 -1.88 -4.35
N HIS A 32 8.70 -2.97 -4.30
CA HIS A 32 7.34 -3.03 -4.84
C HIS A 32 6.28 -2.78 -3.76
N GLY A 33 5.75 -3.84 -3.15
CA GLY A 33 4.81 -3.74 -2.04
C GLY A 33 5.52 -3.45 -0.72
N VAL A 34 4.81 -2.83 0.21
CA VAL A 34 5.29 -2.57 1.58
C VAL A 34 4.19 -2.96 2.55
N THR A 35 4.55 -3.60 3.67
CA THR A 35 3.66 -3.86 4.80
C THR A 35 4.41 -3.75 6.13
N PHE A 36 3.66 -3.72 7.24
CA PHE A 36 4.22 -3.61 8.59
C PHE A 36 3.62 -4.71 9.49
N ASP A 37 4.47 -5.46 10.18
CA ASP A 37 4.04 -6.57 11.04
C ASP A 37 3.82 -6.19 12.51
N GLY A 38 3.85 -4.89 12.81
CA GLY A 38 3.82 -4.35 14.17
C GLY A 38 5.21 -4.11 14.77
N THR A 39 6.27 -4.59 14.12
CA THR A 39 7.65 -4.46 14.58
C THR A 39 8.60 -4.07 13.44
N HIS A 40 8.48 -4.72 12.30
CA HIS A 40 9.36 -4.55 11.15
C HIS A 40 8.58 -4.09 9.93
N VAL A 41 9.25 -3.32 9.11
CA VAL A 41 8.76 -2.97 7.77
C VAL A 41 9.23 -4.06 6.81
N TRP A 42 8.27 -4.66 6.11
CA TRP A 42 8.50 -5.65 5.07
C TRP A 42 8.25 -5.06 3.70
N PHE A 43 9.03 -5.46 2.72
CA PHE A 43 8.83 -5.05 1.34
C PHE A 43 9.10 -6.18 0.36
N ALA A 44 8.39 -6.14 -0.77
CA ALA A 44 8.54 -7.07 -1.87
C ALA A 44 9.70 -6.64 -2.77
N ALA A 45 10.62 -7.56 -3.07
CA ALA A 45 11.81 -7.33 -3.88
C ALA A 45 11.92 -8.25 -5.13
N GLY A 46 10.79 -8.82 -5.58
CA GLY A 46 10.68 -9.69 -6.75
C GLY A 46 10.76 -11.18 -6.41
N ASP A 47 11.82 -11.62 -5.76
CA ASP A 47 12.09 -13.02 -5.39
C ASP A 47 12.00 -13.29 -3.88
N ALA A 48 11.96 -12.23 -3.07
CA ALA A 48 11.90 -12.33 -1.62
C ALA A 48 11.15 -11.17 -0.97
N LEU A 49 10.41 -11.47 0.10
CA LEU A 49 9.97 -10.49 1.09
C LEU A 49 11.15 -10.21 2.01
N ARG A 50 11.51 -8.95 2.16
CA ARG A 50 12.63 -8.50 2.98
C ARG A 50 12.15 -7.58 4.08
N ALA A 51 12.73 -7.73 5.27
CA ALA A 51 12.37 -6.92 6.43
C ALA A 51 13.55 -6.10 6.94
N PHE A 52 13.23 -4.92 7.42
CA PHE A 52 14.17 -4.10 8.19
C PHE A 52 13.52 -3.56 9.47
N ASP A 53 14.34 -3.32 10.47
CA ASP A 53 13.93 -2.63 11.70
C ASP A 53 13.85 -1.11 11.42
N PRO A 54 12.66 -0.48 11.54
CA PRO A 54 12.51 0.95 11.25
C PRO A 54 13.24 1.87 12.23
N SER A 55 13.61 1.40 13.41
CA SER A 55 14.38 2.19 14.36
C SER A 55 15.84 2.34 13.94
N SER A 56 16.45 1.27 13.49
CA SER A 56 17.86 1.23 13.09
C SER A 56 18.09 1.32 11.58
N GLY A 57 17.12 0.94 10.76
CA GLY A 57 17.23 0.81 9.30
C GLY A 57 17.98 -0.46 8.85
N ARG A 58 18.32 -1.36 9.78
CA ARG A 58 19.07 -2.58 9.47
C ARG A 58 18.16 -3.69 8.96
N ALA A 59 18.62 -4.40 7.93
CA ALA A 59 17.98 -5.62 7.48
C ALA A 59 17.97 -6.65 8.62
N VAL A 60 16.81 -7.32 8.81
CA VAL A 60 16.62 -8.29 9.90
C VAL A 60 16.25 -9.67 9.39
N ARG A 61 15.54 -9.77 8.26
CA ARG A 61 15.05 -11.05 7.76
C ARG A 61 14.69 -11.02 6.29
N SER A 62 14.71 -12.20 5.65
CA SER A 62 14.20 -12.45 4.30
C SER A 62 13.36 -13.72 4.28
N ILE A 63 12.33 -13.74 3.42
CA ILE A 63 11.52 -14.93 3.10
C ILE A 63 11.54 -15.07 1.59
N GLU A 64 12.11 -16.17 1.10
CA GLU A 64 12.16 -16.48 -0.34
C GLU A 64 10.76 -16.87 -0.82
N VAL A 65 10.13 -15.95 -1.56
CA VAL A 65 8.80 -16.12 -2.15
C VAL A 65 8.64 -15.15 -3.31
N ALA A 66 8.01 -15.57 -4.40
CA ALA A 66 7.71 -14.67 -5.51
C ALA A 66 6.83 -13.50 -5.03
N CYS A 67 7.28 -12.26 -5.28
CA CYS A 67 6.66 -11.06 -4.73
C CYS A 67 6.93 -9.83 -5.62
N ASP A 68 6.11 -9.64 -6.62
CA ASP A 68 6.30 -8.62 -7.65
C ASP A 68 5.42 -7.37 -7.48
N ALA A 69 4.52 -7.37 -6.49
CA ALA A 69 3.60 -6.27 -6.23
C ALA A 69 3.23 -6.18 -4.74
N GLY A 70 2.01 -5.76 -4.42
CA GLY A 70 1.51 -5.47 -3.08
C GLY A 70 1.64 -6.61 -2.07
N THR A 71 1.89 -6.23 -0.83
CA THR A 71 2.02 -7.11 0.33
C THR A 71 1.08 -6.61 1.42
N ALA A 72 0.43 -7.54 2.16
CA ALA A 72 -0.38 -7.24 3.33
C ALA A 72 -0.09 -8.22 4.46
N PHE A 73 -0.40 -7.83 5.70
CA PHE A 73 -0.25 -8.69 6.88
C PHE A 73 -1.54 -8.68 7.71
N ASP A 74 -2.09 -9.87 8.01
CA ASP A 74 -3.36 -10.01 8.76
C ASP A 74 -3.17 -10.16 10.29
N GLY A 75 -1.93 -9.94 10.77
CA GLY A 75 -1.54 -10.21 12.16
C GLY A 75 -0.99 -11.62 12.37
N ARG A 76 -1.10 -12.50 11.37
CA ARG A 76 -0.63 -13.88 11.43
C ARG A 76 0.08 -14.35 10.16
N TYR A 77 -0.44 -14.02 8.99
CA TYR A 77 0.08 -14.41 7.69
C TYR A 77 0.35 -13.20 6.81
N PHE A 78 1.34 -13.30 5.95
CA PHE A 78 1.44 -12.39 4.82
C PHE A 78 0.53 -12.82 3.69
N TYR A 79 -0.01 -11.83 2.98
CA TYR A 79 -0.63 -11.99 1.68
C TYR A 79 0.25 -11.28 0.67
N GLN A 80 0.65 -11.98 -0.39
CA GLN A 80 1.62 -11.48 -1.35
C GLN A 80 1.11 -11.63 -2.77
N LEU A 81 1.01 -10.53 -3.50
CA LEU A 81 0.76 -10.53 -4.94
C LEU A 81 1.95 -11.11 -5.69
N ALA A 82 1.69 -12.09 -6.54
CA ALA A 82 2.66 -12.73 -7.41
C ALA A 82 1.99 -13.11 -8.75
N GLY A 83 2.18 -12.26 -9.77
CA GLY A 83 1.50 -12.40 -11.05
C GLY A 83 -0.02 -12.30 -10.91
N ASP A 84 -0.73 -13.35 -11.32
CA ASP A 84 -2.20 -13.43 -11.33
C ASP A 84 -2.81 -14.00 -10.05
N ARG A 85 -2.03 -14.13 -8.98
CA ARG A 85 -2.46 -14.76 -7.72
C ARG A 85 -2.00 -13.98 -6.50
N ILE A 86 -2.70 -14.21 -5.39
CA ILE A 86 -2.30 -13.80 -4.05
C ILE A 86 -1.88 -15.06 -3.28
N GLN A 87 -0.67 -15.08 -2.77
CA GLN A 87 -0.13 -16.15 -1.95
C GLN A 87 -0.31 -15.81 -0.48
N LYS A 88 -0.87 -16.71 0.31
CA LYS A 88 -0.88 -16.63 1.77
C LYS A 88 0.36 -17.32 2.30
N VAL A 89 1.25 -16.58 2.96
CA VAL A 89 2.59 -17.02 3.37
C VAL A 89 2.68 -17.06 4.88
N ASP A 90 3.15 -18.20 5.41
CA ASP A 90 3.49 -18.34 6.83
C ASP A 90 4.79 -17.58 7.11
N PRO A 91 4.77 -16.53 7.96
CA PRO A 91 5.97 -15.77 8.25
C PRO A 91 7.05 -16.57 9.00
N ALA A 92 6.70 -17.64 9.71
CA ALA A 92 7.68 -18.44 10.45
C ALA A 92 8.51 -19.35 9.54
N THR A 93 7.87 -19.95 8.53
CA THR A 93 8.48 -20.96 7.65
C THR A 93 8.77 -20.45 6.25
N GLY A 94 8.13 -19.38 5.82
CA GLY A 94 8.13 -18.90 4.42
C GLY A 94 7.26 -19.74 3.49
N ALA A 95 6.54 -20.73 4.00
CA ALA A 95 5.72 -21.62 3.19
C ALA A 95 4.46 -20.90 2.68
N VAL A 96 4.15 -21.09 1.39
CA VAL A 96 2.84 -20.71 0.82
C VAL A 96 1.81 -21.73 1.28
N VAL A 97 0.94 -21.33 2.19
CA VAL A 97 -0.08 -22.21 2.81
C VAL A 97 -1.42 -22.19 2.08
N ALA A 98 -1.67 -21.16 1.28
CA ALA A 98 -2.84 -21.05 0.42
C ALA A 98 -2.56 -20.10 -0.75
N THR A 99 -3.37 -20.21 -1.80
CA THR A 99 -3.33 -19.32 -2.96
C THR A 99 -4.74 -19.02 -3.41
N LEU A 100 -5.01 -17.75 -3.74
CA LEU A 100 -6.29 -17.29 -4.30
C LEU A 100 -6.04 -16.44 -5.55
N PRO A 101 -7.03 -16.35 -6.46
CA PRO A 101 -6.88 -15.53 -7.66
C PRO A 101 -6.78 -14.04 -7.30
N ALA A 102 -5.89 -13.32 -7.95
CA ALA A 102 -5.81 -11.86 -7.85
C ALA A 102 -6.84 -11.21 -8.79
N PRO A 103 -7.53 -10.14 -8.36
CA PRO A 103 -8.65 -9.57 -9.13
C PRO A 103 -8.23 -8.98 -10.48
N GLY A 104 -7.01 -8.46 -10.60
CA GLY A 104 -6.48 -7.80 -11.79
C GLY A 104 -5.72 -8.72 -12.75
N LYS A 105 -5.67 -10.02 -12.50
CA LYS A 105 -5.03 -11.01 -13.39
C LYS A 105 -3.60 -10.63 -13.80
N GLY A 106 -2.79 -10.17 -12.84
CA GLY A 106 -1.42 -9.74 -13.06
C GLY A 106 -1.24 -8.22 -13.29
N HIS A 107 -2.31 -7.44 -13.16
CA HIS A 107 -2.27 -5.97 -13.23
C HIS A 107 -2.52 -5.30 -11.87
N ASP A 108 -2.47 -6.09 -10.80
CA ASP A 108 -2.61 -5.61 -9.43
C ASP A 108 -1.32 -4.91 -8.95
N SER A 109 -1.45 -3.96 -8.03
CA SER A 109 -0.35 -3.11 -7.59
C SER A 109 -0.14 -3.13 -6.08
N GLY A 110 -0.95 -2.42 -5.31
CA GLY A 110 -0.87 -2.36 -3.86
C GLY A 110 -1.87 -3.29 -3.19
N MET A 111 -1.61 -3.64 -1.92
CA MET A 111 -2.54 -4.45 -1.14
C MET A 111 -2.40 -4.14 0.34
N THR A 112 -3.53 -4.16 1.07
CA THR A 112 -3.56 -4.09 2.53
C THR A 112 -4.63 -5.00 3.10
N TRP A 113 -4.47 -5.36 4.39
CA TRP A 113 -5.46 -6.09 5.16
C TRP A 113 -6.26 -5.12 6.02
N ALA A 114 -7.58 -5.20 5.95
CA ALA A 114 -8.46 -4.39 6.77
C ALA A 114 -9.78 -5.11 7.06
N GLU A 115 -10.19 -5.12 8.31
CA GLU A 115 -11.52 -5.55 8.76
C GLU A 115 -11.91 -6.95 8.23
N GLY A 116 -10.95 -7.88 8.23
CA GLY A 116 -11.17 -9.26 7.77
C GLY A 116 -11.16 -9.43 6.26
N THR A 117 -10.80 -8.41 5.48
CA THR A 117 -10.77 -8.43 4.02
C THR A 117 -9.44 -7.93 3.46
N LEU A 118 -9.18 -8.19 2.19
CA LEU A 118 -8.07 -7.60 1.45
C LEU A 118 -8.56 -6.46 0.57
N TRP A 119 -7.79 -5.38 0.53
CA TRP A 119 -7.99 -4.28 -0.41
C TRP A 119 -6.84 -4.28 -1.41
N VAL A 120 -7.17 -4.43 -2.69
CA VAL A 120 -6.19 -4.64 -3.78
C VAL A 120 -6.33 -3.53 -4.81
N GLY A 121 -5.24 -2.81 -5.04
CA GLY A 121 -5.16 -1.76 -6.04
C GLY A 121 -4.81 -2.31 -7.42
N GLN A 122 -5.36 -1.71 -8.46
CA GLN A 122 -5.01 -1.96 -9.85
C GLN A 122 -4.42 -0.70 -10.47
N TYR A 123 -3.18 -0.79 -10.96
CA TYR A 123 -2.44 0.36 -11.44
C TYR A 123 -3.15 1.06 -12.61
N ARG A 124 -3.21 0.41 -13.77
CA ARG A 124 -3.73 1.02 -15.00
C ARG A 124 -5.24 1.19 -15.02
N ASP A 125 -5.95 0.26 -14.38
CA ASP A 125 -7.41 0.27 -14.33
C ASP A 125 -7.95 1.29 -13.34
N ARG A 126 -7.06 1.89 -12.51
CA ARG A 126 -7.41 2.93 -11.54
C ARG A 126 -8.51 2.51 -10.59
N LYS A 127 -8.41 1.27 -10.07
CA LYS A 127 -9.41 0.66 -9.20
C LYS A 127 -8.79 0.18 -7.91
N ILE A 128 -9.59 0.09 -6.89
CA ILE A 128 -9.28 -0.62 -5.64
C ILE A 128 -10.43 -1.58 -5.38
N HIS A 129 -10.12 -2.87 -5.27
CA HIS A 129 -11.08 -3.91 -4.96
C HIS A 129 -10.98 -4.32 -3.51
N GLN A 130 -12.11 -4.37 -2.80
CA GLN A 130 -12.24 -5.13 -1.57
C GLN A 130 -12.57 -6.56 -1.94
N ILE A 131 -11.81 -7.54 -1.46
CA ILE A 131 -11.99 -8.95 -1.80
C ILE A 131 -12.09 -9.82 -0.55
N ASP A 132 -12.82 -10.91 -0.68
CA ASP A 132 -12.87 -11.97 0.31
C ASP A 132 -11.54 -12.74 0.31
N PRO A 133 -10.84 -12.85 1.46
CA PRO A 133 -9.51 -13.45 1.52
C PRO A 133 -9.51 -14.98 1.45
N GLN A 134 -10.67 -15.62 1.44
CA GLN A 134 -10.80 -17.07 1.31
C GLN A 134 -11.07 -17.49 -0.13
N THR A 135 -11.83 -16.69 -0.86
CA THR A 135 -12.32 -17.02 -2.20
C THR A 135 -11.72 -16.16 -3.32
N GLY A 136 -11.20 -14.98 -2.99
CA GLY A 136 -10.79 -13.97 -3.96
C GLY A 136 -11.96 -13.22 -4.62
N ALA A 137 -13.20 -13.48 -4.17
CA ALA A 137 -14.39 -12.81 -4.71
C ALA A 137 -14.34 -11.30 -4.44
N ILE A 138 -14.62 -10.51 -5.47
CA ILE A 138 -14.73 -9.05 -5.33
C ILE A 138 -16.02 -8.72 -4.60
N LEU A 139 -15.90 -8.08 -3.44
CA LEU A 139 -17.01 -7.62 -2.60
C LEU A 139 -17.44 -6.21 -3.00
N ARG A 140 -16.47 -5.35 -3.35
CA ARG A 140 -16.69 -3.97 -3.75
C ARG A 140 -15.54 -3.47 -4.62
N THR A 141 -15.84 -2.48 -5.46
CA THR A 141 -14.87 -1.78 -6.30
C THR A 141 -15.01 -0.27 -6.10
N ILE A 142 -13.87 0.41 -5.91
CA ILE A 142 -13.76 1.87 -5.87
C ILE A 142 -12.94 2.31 -7.08
N GLU A 143 -13.37 3.38 -7.74
CA GLU A 143 -12.61 3.99 -8.83
C GLU A 143 -11.74 5.14 -8.33
N SER A 144 -10.53 5.24 -8.86
CA SER A 144 -9.61 6.36 -8.66
C SER A 144 -9.46 7.15 -9.96
N ASN A 145 -9.27 8.45 -9.85
CA ASN A 145 -8.99 9.28 -11.02
C ASN A 145 -7.50 9.29 -11.43
N ARG A 146 -6.65 8.50 -10.75
CA ARG A 146 -5.23 8.31 -11.06
C ARG A 146 -4.82 6.84 -10.95
N PHE A 147 -3.67 6.50 -11.50
CA PHE A 147 -3.08 5.17 -11.34
C PHE A 147 -2.88 4.86 -9.86
N VAL A 148 -3.38 3.71 -9.40
CA VAL A 148 -3.27 3.26 -8.02
C VAL A 148 -1.99 2.45 -7.87
N THR A 149 -1.18 2.76 -6.86
CA THR A 149 0.05 2.04 -6.54
C THR A 149 -0.08 1.31 -5.20
N GLY A 150 0.45 1.84 -4.10
CA GLY A 150 0.28 1.27 -2.77
C GLY A 150 -1.15 1.49 -2.23
N VAL A 151 -1.60 0.61 -1.35
CA VAL A 151 -2.90 0.72 -0.64
C VAL A 151 -2.66 0.42 0.82
N THR A 152 -3.22 1.21 1.73
CA THR A 152 -3.20 0.95 3.16
C THR A 152 -4.50 1.37 3.84
N TRP A 153 -4.74 0.79 5.01
CA TRP A 153 -5.90 1.08 5.86
C TRP A 153 -5.44 1.38 7.28
N VAL A 154 -5.90 2.49 7.83
CA VAL A 154 -5.58 2.88 9.20
C VAL A 154 -6.72 3.70 9.82
N ASP A 155 -7.12 3.37 11.04
CA ASP A 155 -8.18 4.07 11.81
C ASP A 155 -9.52 4.22 11.06
N GLY A 156 -9.90 3.22 10.24
CA GLY A 156 -11.11 3.28 9.44
C GLY A 156 -10.98 4.12 8.17
N GLU A 157 -9.77 4.51 7.79
CA GLU A 157 -9.46 5.32 6.62
C GLU A 157 -8.73 4.52 5.55
N LEU A 158 -9.20 4.61 4.31
CA LEU A 158 -8.53 4.02 3.15
C LEU A 158 -7.61 5.04 2.51
N TRP A 159 -6.34 4.68 2.38
CA TRP A 159 -5.31 5.49 1.75
C TRP A 159 -4.69 4.74 0.57
N HIS A 160 -4.30 5.45 -0.46
CA HIS A 160 -3.55 4.86 -1.56
C HIS A 160 -2.50 5.81 -2.14
N GLY A 161 -1.44 5.22 -2.65
CA GLY A 161 -0.42 5.92 -3.43
C GLY A 161 -0.84 6.05 -4.89
N THR A 162 -0.21 7.00 -5.58
CA THR A 162 -0.34 7.17 -7.03
C THR A 162 1.03 7.35 -7.67
N TRP A 163 1.13 7.07 -8.98
CA TRP A 163 2.28 7.44 -9.79
C TRP A 163 1.81 7.78 -11.20
N GLU A 164 1.96 9.02 -11.62
CA GLU A 164 1.55 9.47 -12.94
C GLU A 164 2.32 10.74 -13.32
N GLY A 165 2.95 10.76 -14.50
CA GLY A 165 3.66 11.93 -15.00
C GLY A 165 4.85 12.37 -14.11
N ASN A 166 5.63 11.43 -13.60
CA ASN A 166 6.75 11.68 -12.66
C ASN A 166 6.34 12.31 -11.31
N GLN A 167 5.07 12.18 -10.95
CA GLN A 167 4.51 12.69 -9.70
C GLN A 167 3.77 11.60 -8.94
N SER A 168 3.89 11.62 -7.61
CA SER A 168 3.15 10.78 -6.68
C SER A 168 2.38 11.62 -5.68
N ASP A 169 1.24 11.09 -5.28
CA ASP A 169 0.48 11.54 -4.11
C ASP A 169 0.20 10.34 -3.21
N ILE A 170 0.03 10.58 -1.90
CA ILE A 170 -0.65 9.67 -0.97
C ILE A 170 -2.01 10.28 -0.70
N ARG A 171 -3.09 9.53 -0.91
CA ARG A 171 -4.46 10.02 -0.88
C ARG A 171 -5.31 9.29 0.13
N HIS A 172 -5.97 10.05 0.99
CA HIS A 172 -7.11 9.59 1.76
C HIS A 172 -8.34 9.65 0.89
N ILE A 173 -9.03 8.55 0.74
CA ILE A 173 -10.27 8.48 -0.02
C ILE A 173 -11.43 7.98 0.85
N ASP A 174 -12.61 8.46 0.54
CA ASP A 174 -13.84 7.91 1.07
C ASP A 174 -14.03 6.49 0.50
N PRO A 175 -14.10 5.45 1.34
CA PRO A 175 -14.17 4.07 0.86
C PRO A 175 -15.49 3.71 0.19
N GLU A 176 -16.53 4.54 0.29
CA GLU A 176 -17.81 4.30 -0.36
C GLU A 176 -17.90 4.96 -1.73
N SER A 177 -17.44 6.21 -1.83
CA SER A 177 -17.57 7.01 -3.04
C SER A 177 -16.30 7.11 -3.88
N GLY A 178 -15.13 6.77 -3.32
CA GLY A 178 -13.83 7.00 -3.95
C GLY A 178 -13.40 8.47 -3.98
N LYS A 179 -14.17 9.38 -3.35
CA LYS A 179 -13.84 10.80 -3.30
C LYS A 179 -12.53 11.03 -2.55
N VAL A 180 -11.63 11.82 -3.13
CA VAL A 180 -10.39 12.23 -2.47
C VAL A 180 -10.71 13.29 -1.41
N LEU A 181 -10.40 12.96 -0.16
CA LEU A 181 -10.62 13.83 1.01
C LEU A 181 -9.35 14.62 1.35
N THR A 182 -8.20 13.94 1.38
CA THR A 182 -6.90 14.54 1.64
C THR A 182 -5.87 14.04 0.63
N ARG A 183 -4.94 14.89 0.24
CA ARG A 183 -3.84 14.56 -0.66
C ARG A 183 -2.51 15.07 -0.09
N LEU A 184 -1.57 14.15 0.09
CA LEU A 184 -0.19 14.47 0.40
C LEU A 184 0.61 14.41 -0.90
N THR A 185 1.12 15.54 -1.37
CA THR A 185 1.94 15.61 -2.58
C THR A 185 3.37 15.25 -2.25
N MET A 186 3.88 14.18 -2.86
CA MET A 186 5.28 13.76 -2.70
C MET A 186 6.22 14.74 -3.43
N PRO A 187 7.47 14.87 -2.97
CA PRO A 187 8.49 15.61 -3.73
C PRO A 187 8.62 15.07 -5.16
N GLU A 188 9.00 15.95 -6.10
CA GLU A 188 9.18 15.56 -7.50
C GLU A 188 10.16 14.40 -7.65
N GLY A 189 9.80 13.42 -8.45
CA GLY A 189 10.61 12.21 -8.69
C GLY A 189 10.55 11.17 -7.58
N VAL A 190 9.91 11.44 -6.45
CA VAL A 190 9.74 10.46 -5.37
C VAL A 190 8.47 9.65 -5.61
N GLY A 191 8.65 8.38 -5.95
CA GLY A 191 7.55 7.44 -6.22
C GLY A 191 6.96 6.84 -4.95
N VAL A 192 5.71 6.38 -5.07
CA VAL A 192 5.04 5.53 -4.08
C VAL A 192 4.62 4.25 -4.79
N SER A 193 5.42 3.18 -4.71
CA SER A 193 5.13 1.87 -5.31
C SER A 193 4.32 0.95 -4.40
N GLY A 194 4.59 1.01 -3.10
CA GLY A 194 3.88 0.35 -2.02
C GLY A 194 3.55 1.35 -0.93
N LEU A 195 2.57 1.06 -0.10
CA LEU A 195 2.17 1.95 1.00
C LEU A 195 1.62 1.12 2.15
N GLU A 196 2.12 1.37 3.36
CA GLU A 196 1.56 0.80 4.59
C GLU A 196 1.67 1.78 5.75
N SER A 197 0.71 1.75 6.66
CA SER A 197 0.76 2.53 7.91
C SER A 197 1.44 1.74 9.02
N ASP A 198 2.12 2.44 9.93
CA ASP A 198 2.59 1.86 11.20
C ASP A 198 1.46 1.72 12.25
N GLY A 199 0.23 2.09 11.89
CA GLY A 199 -0.91 2.13 12.79
C GLY A 199 -0.94 3.37 13.69
N ALA A 200 0.02 4.28 13.55
CA ALA A 200 0.15 5.49 14.35
C ALA A 200 0.36 6.74 13.46
N ASP A 201 1.57 7.27 13.44
CA ASP A 201 1.88 8.58 12.85
C ASP A 201 2.60 8.51 11.50
N LEU A 202 2.94 7.32 10.99
CA LEU A 202 3.74 7.17 9.79
C LEU A 202 3.08 6.29 8.73
N PHE A 203 3.35 6.64 7.47
CA PHE A 203 3.25 5.75 6.32
C PHE A 203 4.65 5.33 5.90
N TYR A 204 4.83 4.05 5.56
CA TYR A 204 5.99 3.55 4.85
C TYR A 204 5.65 3.46 3.37
N ALA A 205 6.38 4.20 2.55
CA ALA A 205 6.15 4.29 1.11
C ALA A 205 7.34 3.69 0.35
N GLY A 206 7.09 2.68 -0.45
CA GLY A 206 8.10 2.07 -1.32
C GLY A 206 8.43 3.00 -2.48
N GLY A 207 9.71 3.13 -2.81
CA GLY A 207 10.23 4.03 -3.84
C GLY A 207 10.47 3.38 -5.21
N GLY A 208 9.93 2.18 -5.46
CA GLY A 208 10.09 1.48 -6.73
C GLY A 208 11.56 1.24 -7.08
N SER A 209 11.98 1.67 -8.28
CA SER A 209 13.34 1.50 -8.81
C SER A 209 14.42 2.28 -8.07
N THR A 210 14.07 3.10 -7.07
CA THR A 210 15.08 3.75 -6.23
C THR A 210 15.69 2.79 -5.19
N GLY A 211 15.06 1.63 -4.96
CA GLY A 211 15.47 0.67 -3.94
C GLY A 211 15.31 1.19 -2.51
N LYS A 212 14.48 2.22 -2.30
CA LYS A 212 14.29 2.87 -0.99
C LYS A 212 12.88 2.66 -0.44
N VAL A 213 12.76 2.85 0.87
CA VAL A 213 11.48 3.05 1.57
C VAL A 213 11.54 4.39 2.29
N SER A 214 10.51 5.22 2.15
CA SER A 214 10.37 6.51 2.84
C SER A 214 9.35 6.40 3.97
N ALA A 215 9.71 6.86 5.17
CA ALA A 215 8.74 7.12 6.23
C ALA A 215 8.16 8.52 6.04
N VAL A 216 6.86 8.59 5.80
CA VAL A 216 6.12 9.82 5.53
C VAL A 216 5.16 10.08 6.70
N ARG A 217 5.13 11.31 7.18
CA ARG A 217 4.23 11.68 8.29
C ARG A 217 2.77 11.59 7.86
N ARG A 218 1.99 10.86 8.62
CA ARG A 218 0.54 10.81 8.46
C ARG A 218 -0.07 12.12 8.98
N PRO A 219 -1.02 12.75 8.29
CA PRO A 219 -1.74 13.91 8.80
C PRO A 219 -2.48 13.56 10.09
N LYS A 220 -2.43 14.47 11.06
CA LYS A 220 -3.26 14.32 12.28
C LYS A 220 -4.72 14.49 11.90
N ARG A 221 -5.59 13.61 12.38
CA ARG A 221 -7.03 13.83 12.27
C ARG A 221 -7.38 15.17 12.91
N MET A 222 -8.00 16.06 12.15
CA MET A 222 -8.70 17.19 12.77
C MET A 222 -9.91 16.61 13.52
N ARG A 223 -9.93 16.78 14.83
CA ARG A 223 -11.04 16.35 15.72
C ARG A 223 -12.24 17.25 15.51
#